data_224e2b20139585cb330a2b176b3d48f5
#
_entry.id   224e2b20139585cb330a2b176b3d48f5
#
_cell.length_a   1.000
_cell.length_b   1.000
_cell.length_c   1.000
_cell.angle_alpha   90.00
_cell.angle_beta   90.00
_cell.angle_gamma   90.00
#
_symmetry.space_group_name_H-M   'P 1'
#
loop_
_entity.id
_entity.type
_entity.pdbx_description
1 polymer ?
#
loop_
_entity_poly.entity_id
_entity_poly.type
_entity_poly.pdbx_seq_one_letter_code
_entity_poly.pdbx_strand_id
1 'polypeptide(L)'
;IQTDEWPLFDVRITKIEDQKHRIHISFDNIIFDGWSMFHLLNEWAEVYRNGKAEMPITLSFRDYVLGLEQIKSTSAYEKDKKYWEDRVETFADAPDLLLAKNESQITEQRFCRRSAKLSQKEWQSVKDAAGRLEVTPSVLLMSAYAETLRLWSSNKDFTLNLTQFDRKQLHPEVNNLVGDFT
;
A
#
# COMPACT_ATOMS: atom_id res chain seq x y z
N ILE A 1 7.38 -19.16 -1.52
CA ILE A 1 6.40 -19.16 -2.63
C ILE A 1 7.20 -18.89 -3.89
N GLN A 2 6.98 -19.68 -4.92
CA GLN A 2 7.52 -19.45 -6.25
C GLN A 2 6.44 -18.68 -7.03
N THR A 3 6.83 -17.58 -7.67
CA THR A 3 5.88 -16.65 -8.32
C THR A 3 5.32 -17.16 -9.65
N ASP A 4 5.91 -18.23 -10.19
CA ASP A 4 5.52 -18.90 -11.44
C ASP A 4 4.70 -20.18 -11.19
N GLU A 5 4.47 -20.56 -9.93
CA GLU A 5 3.71 -21.74 -9.54
C GLU A 5 2.51 -21.39 -8.65
N TRP A 6 1.35 -21.92 -8.97
CA TRP A 6 0.14 -21.82 -8.14
C TRP A 6 0.12 -22.93 -7.07
N PRO A 7 -0.33 -22.65 -5.84
CA PRO A 7 -0.93 -21.41 -5.33
C PRO A 7 0.11 -20.38 -4.85
N LEU A 8 -0.20 -19.10 -5.03
CA LEU A 8 0.63 -17.96 -4.60
C LEU A 8 0.36 -17.57 -3.14
N PHE A 9 -0.18 -18.46 -2.36
CA PHE A 9 -0.34 -18.32 -0.91
C PHE A 9 -0.16 -19.66 -0.20
N ASP A 10 0.21 -19.60 1.07
CA ASP A 10 0.39 -20.76 1.95
C ASP A 10 -0.11 -20.42 3.35
N VAL A 11 -0.83 -21.35 3.97
CA VAL A 11 -1.32 -21.21 5.33
C VAL A 11 -0.89 -22.42 6.16
N ARG A 12 -0.15 -22.17 7.23
CA ARG A 12 0.32 -23.22 8.15
C ARG A 12 -0.11 -22.93 9.57
N ILE A 13 -0.44 -23.96 10.31
CA ILE A 13 -0.81 -23.85 11.71
C ILE A 13 0.19 -24.65 12.54
N THR A 14 0.80 -23.98 13.52
CA THR A 14 1.69 -24.62 14.52
C THR A 14 1.02 -24.62 15.87
N LYS A 15 0.89 -25.78 16.48
CA LYS A 15 0.48 -25.90 17.87
C LYS A 15 1.64 -25.46 18.77
N ILE A 16 1.41 -24.48 19.63
CA ILE A 16 2.40 -23.99 20.60
C ILE A 16 2.15 -24.64 21.93
N GLU A 17 0.88 -24.67 22.37
CA GLU A 17 0.38 -25.25 23.63
C GLU A 17 -0.98 -25.88 23.35
N ASP A 18 -1.56 -26.59 24.32
CA ASP A 18 -2.81 -27.33 24.13
C ASP A 18 -3.98 -26.45 23.64
N GLN A 19 -4.04 -25.18 24.03
CA GLN A 19 -5.09 -24.25 23.65
C GLN A 19 -4.55 -23.06 22.85
N LYS A 20 -3.28 -23.13 22.39
CA LYS A 20 -2.64 -22.02 21.70
C LYS A 20 -2.00 -22.47 20.40
N HIS A 21 -2.46 -21.88 19.33
CA HIS A 21 -1.97 -22.14 17.99
C HIS A 21 -1.45 -20.85 17.36
N ARG A 22 -0.49 -20.99 16.47
CA ARG A 22 0.01 -19.89 15.65
C ARG A 22 -0.32 -20.18 14.19
N ILE A 23 -0.99 -19.23 13.56
CA ILE A 23 -1.27 -19.28 12.13
C ILE A 23 -0.16 -18.50 11.42
N HIS A 24 0.48 -19.13 10.45
CA HIS A 24 1.45 -18.53 9.54
C HIS A 24 0.77 -18.38 8.20
N ILE A 25 0.77 -17.16 7.68
CA ILE A 25 0.20 -16.87 6.37
C ILE A 25 1.31 -16.25 5.53
N SER A 26 1.57 -16.83 4.38
CA SER A 26 2.48 -16.31 3.37
C SER A 26 1.70 -16.12 2.08
N PHE A 27 1.94 -15.04 1.38
CA PHE A 27 1.32 -14.75 0.09
C PHE A 27 2.24 -13.88 -0.76
N ASP A 28 2.09 -13.97 -2.06
CA ASP A 28 2.75 -13.08 -2.99
C ASP A 28 1.88 -11.86 -3.28
N ASN A 29 2.47 -10.66 -3.27
CA ASN A 29 1.74 -9.42 -3.49
C ASN A 29 1.18 -9.26 -4.91
N ILE A 30 1.59 -10.12 -5.86
CA ILE A 30 1.03 -10.11 -7.21
C ILE A 30 -0.46 -10.48 -7.25
N ILE A 31 -0.96 -11.19 -6.23
CA ILE A 31 -2.37 -11.62 -6.18
C ILE A 31 -3.28 -10.65 -5.45
N PHE A 32 -2.76 -9.86 -4.52
CA PHE A 32 -3.55 -8.85 -3.81
C PHE A 32 -2.70 -7.87 -3.02
N ASP A 33 -3.24 -6.69 -2.79
CA ASP A 33 -2.63 -5.60 -2.05
C ASP A 33 -2.84 -5.70 -0.52
N GLY A 34 -2.25 -4.75 0.22
CA GLY A 34 -2.39 -4.69 1.67
C GLY A 34 -3.82 -4.45 2.16
N TRP A 35 -4.64 -3.71 1.42
CA TRP A 35 -6.07 -3.55 1.75
C TRP A 35 -6.81 -4.87 1.66
N SER A 36 -6.63 -5.60 0.57
CA SER A 36 -7.19 -6.93 0.36
C SER A 36 -6.79 -7.90 1.47
N MET A 37 -5.53 -7.85 1.92
CA MET A 37 -5.07 -8.66 3.05
C MET A 37 -5.86 -8.35 4.33
N PHE A 38 -6.04 -7.08 4.67
CA PHE A 38 -6.80 -6.70 5.86
C PHE A 38 -8.27 -7.10 5.74
N HIS A 39 -8.87 -6.94 4.56
CA HIS A 39 -10.24 -7.38 4.30
C HIS A 39 -10.40 -8.88 4.52
N LEU A 40 -9.54 -9.71 3.91
CA LEU A 40 -9.54 -11.17 4.08
C LEU A 40 -9.37 -11.60 5.54
N LEU A 41 -8.44 -10.97 6.26
CA LEU A 41 -8.21 -11.30 7.67
C LEU A 41 -9.39 -10.92 8.56
N ASN A 42 -10.06 -9.80 8.28
CA ASN A 42 -11.27 -9.40 9.00
C ASN A 42 -12.43 -10.35 8.71
N GLU A 43 -12.67 -10.68 7.44
CA GLU A 43 -13.69 -11.64 7.05
C GLU A 43 -13.43 -13.02 7.69
N TRP A 44 -12.20 -13.50 7.64
CA TRP A 44 -11.82 -14.74 8.32
C TRP A 44 -12.09 -14.69 9.82
N ALA A 45 -11.76 -13.58 10.48
CA ALA A 45 -12.03 -13.40 11.90
C ALA A 45 -13.54 -13.41 12.21
N GLU A 46 -14.37 -12.81 11.34
CA GLU A 46 -15.83 -12.84 11.49
C GLU A 46 -16.41 -14.25 11.27
N VAL A 47 -15.94 -14.96 10.26
CA VAL A 47 -16.33 -16.36 10.04
C VAL A 47 -15.93 -17.23 11.25
N TYR A 48 -14.73 -17.03 11.78
CA TYR A 48 -14.25 -17.78 12.95
C TYR A 48 -15.08 -17.52 14.22
N ARG A 49 -15.50 -16.27 14.45
CA ARG A 49 -16.28 -15.89 15.62
C ARG A 49 -17.75 -16.28 15.50
N ASN A 50 -18.34 -16.07 14.34
CA ASN A 50 -19.79 -16.09 14.15
C ASN A 50 -20.27 -17.29 13.32
N GLY A 51 -19.36 -18.07 12.72
CA GLY A 51 -19.67 -19.22 11.88
C GLY A 51 -20.38 -18.85 10.56
N LYS A 52 -20.36 -17.57 10.16
CA LYS A 52 -21.04 -17.08 8.96
C LYS A 52 -20.07 -16.31 8.10
N ALA A 53 -20.02 -16.66 6.81
CA ALA A 53 -19.40 -15.82 5.79
C ALA A 53 -20.35 -14.66 5.43
N GLU A 54 -19.79 -13.55 4.99
CA GLU A 54 -20.58 -12.49 4.35
C GLU A 54 -21.22 -12.98 3.06
N MET A 55 -22.20 -12.22 2.55
CA MET A 55 -22.83 -12.50 1.27
C MET A 55 -21.75 -12.48 0.16
N PRO A 56 -21.79 -13.44 -0.77
CA PRO A 56 -20.85 -13.41 -1.88
C PRO A 56 -21.01 -12.14 -2.69
N ILE A 57 -19.88 -11.49 -3.02
CA ILE A 57 -19.86 -10.34 -3.91
C ILE A 57 -20.20 -10.77 -5.34
N THR A 58 -20.86 -9.89 -6.07
CA THR A 58 -21.25 -10.12 -7.46
C THR A 58 -20.23 -9.57 -8.45
N LEU A 59 -19.49 -8.54 -8.05
CA LEU A 59 -18.42 -7.93 -8.84
C LEU A 59 -17.17 -8.79 -8.84
N SER A 60 -16.64 -9.11 -10.01
CA SER A 60 -15.32 -9.75 -10.12
C SER A 60 -14.21 -8.73 -10.32
N PHE A 61 -12.96 -9.09 -9.96
CA PHE A 61 -11.79 -8.26 -10.26
C PHE A 61 -11.63 -8.01 -11.76
N ARG A 62 -11.96 -9.02 -12.59
CA ARG A 62 -11.98 -8.88 -14.05
C ARG A 62 -12.96 -7.79 -14.51
N ASP A 63 -14.18 -7.78 -13.97
CA ASP A 63 -15.18 -6.77 -14.36
C ASP A 63 -14.73 -5.36 -13.94
N TYR A 64 -14.09 -5.25 -12.79
CA TYR A 64 -13.47 -3.99 -12.35
C TYR A 64 -12.39 -3.52 -13.34
N VAL A 65 -11.47 -4.40 -13.75
CA VAL A 65 -10.43 -4.07 -14.73
C VAL A 65 -11.03 -3.64 -16.07
N LEU A 66 -12.06 -4.33 -16.54
CA LEU A 66 -12.77 -3.93 -17.78
C LEU A 66 -13.45 -2.57 -17.61
N GLY A 67 -13.98 -2.25 -16.43
CA GLY A 67 -14.51 -0.93 -16.12
C GLY A 67 -13.43 0.17 -16.17
N LEU A 68 -12.23 -0.11 -15.65
CA LEU A 68 -11.09 0.81 -15.75
C LEU A 68 -10.68 1.09 -17.21
N GLU A 69 -10.71 0.08 -18.08
CA GLU A 69 -10.41 0.27 -19.51
C GLU A 69 -11.42 1.23 -20.17
N GLN A 70 -12.69 1.19 -19.76
CA GLN A 70 -13.70 2.13 -20.28
C GLN A 70 -13.43 3.58 -19.85
N ILE A 71 -12.86 3.79 -18.66
CA ILE A 71 -12.49 5.15 -18.21
C ILE A 71 -11.47 5.79 -19.12
N LYS A 72 -10.56 5.03 -19.73
CA LYS A 72 -9.51 5.55 -20.62
C LYS A 72 -10.05 6.30 -21.84
N SER A 73 -11.30 6.06 -22.22
CA SER A 73 -11.98 6.77 -23.30
C SER A 73 -12.67 8.07 -22.88
N THR A 74 -12.58 8.44 -21.59
CA THR A 74 -13.25 9.64 -21.06
C THR A 74 -12.39 10.90 -21.21
N SER A 75 -13.04 12.05 -21.34
CA SER A 75 -12.34 13.34 -21.39
C SER A 75 -11.60 13.68 -20.09
N ALA A 76 -12.08 13.15 -18.95
CA ALA A 76 -11.39 13.28 -17.67
C ALA A 76 -10.04 12.57 -17.68
N TYR A 77 -10.00 11.33 -18.17
CA TYR A 77 -8.76 10.57 -18.31
C TYR A 77 -7.75 11.28 -19.23
N GLU A 78 -8.20 11.77 -20.39
CA GLU A 78 -7.34 12.49 -21.33
C GLU A 78 -6.77 13.77 -20.71
N LYS A 79 -7.56 14.48 -19.91
CA LYS A 79 -7.09 15.66 -19.16
C LYS A 79 -6.01 15.30 -18.15
N ASP A 80 -6.23 14.22 -17.37
CA ASP A 80 -5.27 13.75 -16.37
C ASP A 80 -3.99 13.25 -17.04
N LYS A 81 -4.12 12.48 -18.11
CA LYS A 81 -3.00 11.99 -18.92
C LYS A 81 -2.13 13.15 -19.41
N LYS A 82 -2.77 14.15 -20.03
CA LYS A 82 -2.05 15.34 -20.51
C LYS A 82 -1.37 16.09 -19.37
N TYR A 83 -2.00 16.20 -18.21
CA TYR A 83 -1.39 16.82 -17.03
C TYR A 83 -0.06 16.15 -16.65
N TRP A 84 0.01 14.83 -16.71
CA TRP A 84 1.23 14.09 -16.39
C TRP A 84 2.26 14.13 -17.51
N GLU A 85 1.82 13.99 -18.77
CA GLU A 85 2.70 14.09 -19.94
C GLU A 85 3.42 15.44 -19.98
N ASP A 86 2.71 16.54 -19.70
CA ASP A 86 3.29 17.89 -19.68
C ASP A 86 4.34 18.09 -18.56
N ARG A 87 4.45 17.17 -17.60
CA ARG A 87 5.30 17.30 -16.40
C ARG A 87 6.39 16.26 -16.28
N VAL A 88 6.25 15.12 -16.92
CA VAL A 88 7.18 13.98 -16.71
C VAL A 88 8.64 14.36 -16.98
N GLU A 89 8.90 15.20 -17.97
CA GLU A 89 10.24 15.67 -18.33
C GLU A 89 10.83 16.68 -17.32
N THR A 90 10.00 17.22 -16.43
CA THR A 90 10.41 18.24 -15.43
C THR A 90 10.47 17.70 -14.02
N PHE A 91 10.18 16.42 -13.79
CA PHE A 91 10.31 15.84 -12.47
C PHE A 91 11.77 15.82 -12.04
N ALA A 92 11.99 16.25 -10.80
CA ALA A 92 13.29 16.10 -10.19
C ALA A 92 13.61 14.61 -9.95
N ASP A 93 14.89 14.28 -9.93
CA ASP A 93 15.38 12.94 -9.63
C ASP A 93 14.99 12.50 -8.20
N ALA A 94 15.26 11.24 -7.87
CA ALA A 94 15.17 10.74 -6.51
C ALA A 94 16.14 11.51 -5.58
N PRO A 95 15.90 11.50 -4.24
CA PRO A 95 16.85 12.10 -3.31
C PRO A 95 18.20 11.39 -3.39
N ASP A 96 19.28 12.16 -3.61
CA ASP A 96 20.65 11.69 -3.70
C ASP A 96 21.24 11.54 -2.30
N LEU A 97 21.07 10.37 -1.72
CA LEU A 97 21.51 10.03 -0.36
C LEU A 97 22.90 9.39 -0.39
N LEU A 98 23.72 9.71 0.59
CA LEU A 98 25.00 9.04 0.80
C LEU A 98 24.79 7.56 1.10
N LEU A 99 25.19 6.70 0.18
CA LEU A 99 25.12 5.26 0.33
C LEU A 99 26.45 4.71 0.87
N ALA A 100 26.36 3.82 1.85
CA ALA A 100 27.56 3.14 2.37
C ALA A 100 28.19 2.16 1.35
N LYS A 101 27.37 1.65 0.41
CA LYS A 101 27.77 0.75 -0.67
C LYS A 101 26.89 1.00 -1.90
N ASN A 102 27.45 0.85 -3.07
CA ASN A 102 26.69 0.80 -4.31
C ASN A 102 25.95 -0.53 -4.44
N GLU A 103 24.84 -0.56 -5.17
CA GLU A 103 24.03 -1.77 -5.38
C GLU A 103 24.86 -2.94 -5.92
N SER A 104 25.78 -2.69 -6.85
CA SER A 104 26.70 -3.69 -7.41
C SER A 104 27.63 -4.35 -6.38
N GLN A 105 27.80 -3.76 -5.21
CA GLN A 105 28.62 -4.27 -4.11
C GLN A 105 27.83 -5.10 -3.10
N ILE A 106 26.50 -5.21 -3.29
CA ILE A 106 25.61 -5.95 -2.39
C ILE A 106 25.52 -7.39 -2.89
N THR A 107 26.24 -8.30 -2.24
CA THR A 107 26.21 -9.72 -2.55
C THR A 107 25.07 -10.47 -1.86
N GLU A 108 24.60 -9.97 -0.75
CA GLU A 108 23.50 -10.52 0.03
C GLU A 108 22.58 -9.38 0.49
N GLN A 109 21.32 -9.43 0.09
CA GLN A 109 20.32 -8.44 0.53
C GLN A 109 19.87 -8.76 1.96
N ARG A 110 20.10 -7.82 2.87
CA ARG A 110 19.64 -7.90 4.26
C ARG A 110 18.82 -6.67 4.58
N PHE A 111 17.55 -6.89 4.92
CA PHE A 111 16.64 -5.83 5.31
C PHE A 111 16.59 -5.69 6.83
N CYS A 112 16.89 -4.48 7.33
CA CYS A 112 16.73 -4.14 8.72
C CYS A 112 15.52 -3.22 8.88
N ARG A 113 14.55 -3.61 9.69
CA ARG A 113 13.41 -2.75 10.02
C ARG A 113 13.72 -1.91 11.25
N ARG A 114 13.53 -0.61 11.12
CA ARG A 114 13.47 0.31 12.24
C ARG A 114 12.03 0.72 12.45
N SER A 115 11.55 0.72 13.69
CA SER A 115 10.16 1.09 13.99
C SER A 115 10.14 1.99 15.21
N ALA A 116 9.21 2.93 15.19
CA ALA A 116 8.84 3.74 16.34
C ALA A 116 7.31 3.77 16.43
N LYS A 117 6.79 4.06 17.61
CA LYS A 117 5.35 4.17 17.85
C LYS A 117 5.07 5.50 18.51
N LEU A 118 4.09 6.21 18.01
CA LEU A 118 3.50 7.36 18.68
C LEU A 118 2.46 6.87 19.70
N SER A 119 2.47 7.43 20.89
CA SER A 119 1.36 7.26 21.82
C SER A 119 0.08 7.91 21.28
N GLN A 120 -1.07 7.53 21.83
CA GLN A 120 -2.35 8.12 21.44
C GLN A 120 -2.35 9.66 21.60
N LYS A 121 -1.70 10.18 22.64
CA LYS A 121 -1.57 11.62 22.89
C LYS A 121 -0.72 12.32 21.80
N GLU A 122 0.41 11.74 21.45
CA GLU A 122 1.28 12.27 20.40
C GLU A 122 0.59 12.24 19.03
N TRP A 123 -0.11 11.12 18.73
CA TRP A 123 -0.89 11.03 17.50
C TRP A 123 -2.03 12.05 17.44
N GLN A 124 -2.70 12.33 18.56
CA GLN A 124 -3.70 13.38 18.62
C GLN A 124 -3.08 14.76 18.34
N SER A 125 -1.89 15.04 18.91
CA SER A 125 -1.16 16.29 18.64
C SER A 125 -0.80 16.45 17.15
N VAL A 126 -0.44 15.36 16.47
CA VAL A 126 -0.20 15.36 15.01
C VAL A 126 -1.47 15.72 14.25
N LYS A 127 -2.61 15.12 14.61
CA LYS A 127 -3.91 15.43 13.98
C LYS A 127 -4.33 16.88 14.19
N ASP A 128 -4.14 17.39 15.40
CA ASP A 128 -4.49 18.78 15.73
C ASP A 128 -3.58 19.77 14.98
N ALA A 129 -2.30 19.45 14.82
CA ALA A 129 -1.38 20.24 14.02
C ALA A 129 -1.77 20.22 12.53
N ALA A 130 -2.09 19.08 11.98
CA ALA A 130 -2.56 18.94 10.60
C ALA A 130 -3.84 19.76 10.37
N GLY A 131 -4.80 19.69 11.31
CA GLY A 131 -6.02 20.50 11.26
C GLY A 131 -5.76 22.02 11.27
N ARG A 132 -4.81 22.50 12.09
CA ARG A 132 -4.44 23.91 12.09
C ARG A 132 -3.78 24.38 10.78
N LEU A 133 -3.11 23.47 10.09
CA LEU A 133 -2.46 23.72 8.80
C LEU A 133 -3.39 23.44 7.59
N GLU A 134 -4.63 23.05 7.85
CA GLU A 134 -5.62 22.69 6.81
C GLU A 134 -5.14 21.58 5.86
N VAL A 135 -4.34 20.63 6.39
CA VAL A 135 -3.84 19.47 5.66
C VAL A 135 -4.24 18.16 6.33
N THR A 136 -4.13 17.05 5.63
CA THR A 136 -4.33 15.74 6.26
C THR A 136 -3.12 15.34 7.11
N PRO A 137 -3.28 14.50 8.15
CA PRO A 137 -2.15 13.94 8.90
C PRO A 137 -1.11 13.24 8.03
N SER A 138 -1.56 12.56 6.96
CA SER A 138 -0.66 11.90 6.01
C SER A 138 0.23 12.90 5.26
N VAL A 139 -0.34 14.03 4.82
CA VAL A 139 0.43 15.11 4.16
C VAL A 139 1.44 15.71 5.13
N LEU A 140 1.05 15.95 6.39
CA LEU A 140 1.98 16.47 7.40
C LEU A 140 3.16 15.51 7.66
N LEU A 141 2.88 14.21 7.79
CA LEU A 141 3.93 13.19 7.98
C LEU A 141 4.82 13.06 6.74
N MET A 142 4.24 13.08 5.55
CA MET A 142 5.00 13.04 4.30
C MET A 142 5.91 14.26 4.15
N SER A 143 5.43 15.45 4.49
CA SER A 143 6.24 16.67 4.50
C SER A 143 7.41 16.59 5.49
N ALA A 144 7.16 16.11 6.71
CA ALA A 144 8.21 15.89 7.71
C ALA A 144 9.26 14.87 7.24
N TYR A 145 8.83 13.81 6.55
CA TYR A 145 9.72 12.82 5.94
C TYR A 145 10.55 13.44 4.82
N ALA A 146 9.93 14.21 3.93
CA ALA A 146 10.61 14.91 2.84
C ALA A 146 11.67 15.89 3.39
N GLU A 147 11.34 16.70 4.41
CA GLU A 147 12.30 17.60 5.05
C GLU A 147 13.47 16.83 5.70
N THR A 148 13.20 15.67 6.30
CA THR A 148 14.25 14.81 6.84
C THR A 148 15.19 14.31 5.73
N LEU A 149 14.63 13.83 4.61
CA LEU A 149 15.44 13.42 3.45
C LEU A 149 16.26 14.58 2.88
N ARG A 150 15.68 15.79 2.82
CA ARG A 150 16.34 16.99 2.34
C ARG A 150 17.59 17.36 3.14
N LEU A 151 17.62 17.05 4.43
CA LEU A 151 18.81 17.28 5.27
C LEU A 151 19.98 16.37 4.86
N TRP A 152 19.68 15.16 4.39
CA TRP A 152 20.67 14.13 4.05
C TRP A 152 20.96 14.03 2.56
N SER A 153 20.14 14.62 1.71
CA SER A 153 20.28 14.58 0.26
C SER A 153 21.22 15.69 -0.24
N SER A 154 22.04 15.37 -1.24
CA SER A 154 22.89 16.38 -1.91
C SER A 154 22.06 17.29 -2.81
N ASN A 155 21.03 16.76 -3.49
CA ASN A 155 20.03 17.56 -4.19
C ASN A 155 18.90 17.98 -3.22
N LYS A 156 18.46 19.24 -3.33
CA LYS A 156 17.43 19.79 -2.45
C LYS A 156 16.03 19.68 -3.04
N ASP A 157 15.94 19.54 -4.35
CA ASP A 157 14.72 19.28 -5.08
C ASP A 157 14.73 17.83 -5.54
N PHE A 158 13.73 17.05 -5.14
CA PHE A 158 13.62 15.63 -5.47
C PHE A 158 12.16 15.17 -5.51
N THR A 159 11.93 14.08 -6.20
CA THR A 159 10.63 13.43 -6.29
C THR A 159 10.54 12.25 -5.32
N LEU A 160 9.41 12.13 -4.64
CA LEU A 160 9.04 10.95 -3.83
C LEU A 160 7.92 10.19 -4.51
N ASN A 161 8.11 8.89 -4.68
CA ASN A 161 7.05 7.99 -5.15
C ASN A 161 6.25 7.49 -3.95
N LEU A 162 4.95 7.73 -3.95
CA LEU A 162 4.02 7.31 -2.90
C LEU A 162 3.13 6.17 -3.42
N THR A 163 3.26 4.99 -2.82
CA THR A 163 2.37 3.86 -3.09
C THR A 163 0.99 4.13 -2.49
N GLN A 164 -0.05 4.02 -3.29
CA GLN A 164 -1.44 4.21 -2.88
C GLN A 164 -2.32 3.06 -3.38
N PHE A 165 -3.39 2.77 -2.65
CA PHE A 165 -4.45 1.87 -3.11
C PHE A 165 -5.45 2.68 -3.93
N ASP A 166 -5.45 2.51 -5.25
CA ASP A 166 -6.34 3.26 -6.15
C ASP A 166 -7.59 2.43 -6.50
N ARG A 167 -8.51 2.32 -5.53
CA ARG A 167 -9.81 1.67 -5.72
C ARG A 167 -10.81 2.66 -6.26
N LYS A 168 -10.87 2.83 -7.59
CA LYS A 168 -11.88 3.67 -8.24
C LYS A 168 -13.27 3.15 -7.91
N GLN A 169 -14.15 4.01 -7.40
CA GLN A 169 -15.48 3.64 -6.94
C GLN A 169 -16.46 3.45 -8.12
N LEU A 170 -16.19 2.46 -8.98
CA LEU A 170 -17.00 2.11 -10.14
C LEU A 170 -18.22 1.27 -9.79
N HIS A 171 -18.19 0.64 -8.64
CA HIS A 171 -19.26 -0.24 -8.15
C HIS A 171 -19.29 -0.21 -6.61
N PRO A 172 -20.45 -0.34 -5.96
CA PRO A 172 -20.55 -0.34 -4.49
C PRO A 172 -19.68 -1.40 -3.79
N GLU A 173 -19.45 -2.55 -4.44
CA GLU A 173 -18.69 -3.67 -3.88
C GLU A 173 -17.17 -3.58 -4.11
N VAL A 174 -16.64 -2.51 -4.71
CA VAL A 174 -15.20 -2.40 -5.03
C VAL A 174 -14.32 -2.58 -3.79
N ASN A 175 -14.76 -2.09 -2.64
CA ASN A 175 -13.98 -2.20 -1.41
C ASN A 175 -13.91 -3.63 -0.84
N ASN A 176 -14.80 -4.52 -1.29
CA ASN A 176 -14.85 -5.92 -0.90
C ASN A 176 -14.09 -6.82 -1.89
N LEU A 177 -13.63 -6.28 -3.02
CA LEU A 177 -12.80 -7.03 -3.95
C LEU A 177 -11.42 -7.34 -3.36
N VAL A 178 -10.97 -8.56 -3.61
CA VAL A 178 -9.60 -8.99 -3.36
C VAL A 178 -8.82 -8.94 -4.68
N GLY A 179 -7.72 -8.21 -4.68
CA GLY A 179 -6.88 -7.99 -5.85
C GLY A 179 -5.79 -6.95 -5.57
N ASP A 180 -4.90 -6.73 -6.53
CA ASP A 180 -3.91 -5.66 -6.46
C ASP A 180 -4.48 -4.38 -7.10
N PHE A 181 -4.57 -3.31 -6.30
CA PHE A 181 -5.06 -1.99 -6.70
C PHE A 181 -3.98 -0.90 -6.45
N THR A 182 -2.71 -1.32 -6.32
CA THR A 182 -1.58 -0.38 -6.17
C THR A 182 -1.09 0.21 -7.47
#